data_124c0f03b9a4ea132f7da42ed10a1c73
#
_entry.id   124c0f03b9a4ea132f7da42ed10a1c73
#
_cell.length_a   1.000
_cell.length_b   1.000
_cell.length_c   1.000
_cell.angle_alpha   90.00
_cell.angle_beta   90.00
_cell.angle_gamma   90.00
#
_symmetry.space_group_name_H-M   'P 1'
#
loop_
_entity.id
_entity.type
_entity.pdbx_description
1 polymer ?
#
loop_
_entity_poly.entity_id
_entity_poly.type
_entity_poly.pdbx_seq_one_letter_code
_entity_poly.pdbx_strand_id
1 'polypeptide(L)'
;MATTTPGRGRGRGRGRSPTGKPNPIDVHVGARIRLRRTLLGMSQQKLGEAIGLTFQQVQKYERGTNRVGSSRMFELARVLDVPVSYFFEEMGSDVAARGRQHAFGIAAEAPVTSGGADPMTKRETLELVRAYYKITDAKVRKRLFEMTKALAAAATGTAGERKQR
;
A
#
# COMPACT_ATOMS: atom_id res chain seq x y z
N MET A 1 -6.02 56.84 0.22
CA MET A 1 -6.30 55.74 1.17
C MET A 1 -6.23 54.43 0.41
N ALA A 2 -5.14 53.66 0.61
CA ALA A 2 -4.90 52.38 -0.06
C ALA A 2 -5.38 51.23 0.84
N THR A 3 -6.39 50.49 0.40
CA THR A 3 -6.92 49.31 1.11
C THR A 3 -6.08 48.10 0.73
N THR A 4 -5.27 47.65 1.70
CA THR A 4 -4.46 46.43 1.59
C THR A 4 -5.37 45.21 1.78
N THR A 5 -5.58 44.43 0.73
CA THR A 5 -6.28 43.14 0.78
C THR A 5 -5.38 42.09 1.45
N PRO A 6 -5.82 41.39 2.52
CA PRO A 6 -5.02 40.35 3.13
C PRO A 6 -4.94 39.11 2.21
N GLY A 7 -3.72 38.68 1.94
CA GLY A 7 -3.41 37.52 1.08
C GLY A 7 -4.08 36.26 1.58
N ARG A 8 -4.79 35.57 0.66
CA ARG A 8 -5.36 34.23 0.87
C ARG A 8 -4.24 33.25 1.27
N GLY A 9 -4.24 32.85 2.52
CA GLY A 9 -3.38 31.78 3.02
C GLY A 9 -3.55 30.52 2.18
N ARG A 10 -2.47 30.06 1.57
CA ARG A 10 -2.40 28.77 0.88
C ARG A 10 -2.77 27.68 1.90
N GLY A 11 -3.96 27.10 1.74
CA GLY A 11 -4.42 26.00 2.55
C GLY A 11 -3.38 24.87 2.55
N ARG A 12 -2.76 24.64 3.70
CA ARG A 12 -1.91 23.45 3.92
C ARG A 12 -2.76 22.23 3.63
N GLY A 13 -2.45 21.49 2.56
CA GLY A 13 -3.17 20.30 2.18
C GLY A 13 -3.26 19.34 3.37
N ARG A 14 -4.49 19.07 3.83
CA ARG A 14 -4.78 18.13 4.92
C ARG A 14 -4.26 16.75 4.51
N GLY A 15 -3.18 16.27 5.13
CA GLY A 15 -2.63 14.92 4.91
C GLY A 15 -1.12 14.85 4.70
N ARG A 16 -0.42 15.98 4.58
CA ARG A 16 1.05 15.99 4.57
C ARG A 16 1.60 16.38 5.93
N SER A 17 2.57 15.60 6.41
CA SER A 17 3.38 16.01 7.57
C SER A 17 4.12 17.32 7.30
N PRO A 18 4.64 17.98 8.35
CA PRO A 18 5.61 19.08 8.21
C PRO A 18 6.82 18.69 7.34
N THR A 19 7.17 17.42 7.27
CA THR A 19 8.28 16.86 6.47
C THR A 19 7.91 16.58 5.01
N GLY A 20 6.66 16.79 4.58
CA GLY A 20 6.20 16.50 3.21
C GLY A 20 6.03 15.01 2.88
N LYS A 21 6.39 14.10 3.80
CA LYS A 21 6.25 12.65 3.61
C LYS A 21 4.79 12.21 3.83
N PRO A 22 4.29 11.19 3.08
CA PRO A 22 2.97 10.62 3.31
C PRO A 22 2.86 10.01 4.71
N ASN A 23 1.66 10.03 5.30
CA ASN A 23 1.41 9.34 6.56
C ASN A 23 1.58 7.82 6.37
N PRO A 24 2.31 7.10 7.24
CA PRO A 24 2.49 5.65 7.16
C PRO A 24 1.19 4.86 7.08
N ILE A 25 0.13 5.30 7.76
CA ILE A 25 -1.20 4.68 7.68
C ILE A 25 -1.78 4.84 6.27
N ASP A 26 -1.68 6.04 5.66
CA ASP A 26 -2.18 6.29 4.31
C ASP A 26 -1.41 5.45 3.28
N VAL A 27 -0.10 5.23 3.48
CA VAL A 27 0.73 4.34 2.65
C VAL A 27 0.27 2.88 2.78
N HIS A 28 0.03 2.39 4.01
CA HIS A 28 -0.46 1.04 4.24
C HIS A 28 -1.83 0.84 3.57
N VAL A 29 -2.79 1.71 3.83
CA VAL A 29 -4.13 1.67 3.20
C VAL A 29 -4.02 1.68 1.68
N GLY A 30 -3.16 2.54 1.13
CA GLY A 30 -2.91 2.61 -0.31
C GLY A 30 -2.37 1.30 -0.89
N ALA A 31 -1.43 0.66 -0.20
CA ALA A 31 -0.88 -0.65 -0.59
C ALA A 31 -1.97 -1.74 -0.60
N ARG A 32 -2.86 -1.76 0.40
CA ARG A 32 -3.99 -2.72 0.48
C ARG A 32 -5.00 -2.50 -0.66
N ILE A 33 -5.31 -1.25 -1.00
CA ILE A 33 -6.16 -0.91 -2.16
C ILE A 33 -5.52 -1.46 -3.44
N ARG A 34 -4.24 -1.20 -3.67
CA ARG A 34 -3.50 -1.67 -4.83
C ARG A 34 -3.48 -3.20 -4.92
N LEU A 35 -3.18 -3.86 -3.81
CA LEU A 35 -3.15 -5.33 -3.73
C LEU A 35 -4.49 -5.92 -4.19
N ARG A 36 -5.60 -5.49 -3.58
CA ARG A 36 -6.92 -6.04 -3.89
C ARG A 36 -7.34 -5.75 -5.33
N ARG A 37 -7.15 -4.51 -5.81
CA ARG A 37 -7.40 -4.15 -7.20
C ARG A 37 -6.64 -5.05 -8.18
N THR A 38 -5.37 -5.30 -7.90
CA THR A 38 -4.54 -6.14 -8.78
C THR A 38 -4.98 -7.60 -8.75
N LEU A 39 -5.36 -8.13 -7.60
CA LEU A 39 -5.92 -9.48 -7.46
C LEU A 39 -7.22 -9.65 -8.27
N LEU A 40 -8.06 -8.60 -8.30
CA LEU A 40 -9.28 -8.58 -9.12
C LEU A 40 -8.98 -8.33 -10.62
N GLY A 41 -7.74 -8.08 -10.98
CA GLY A 41 -7.33 -7.79 -12.36
C GLY A 41 -7.81 -6.45 -12.91
N MET A 42 -8.16 -5.51 -12.03
CA MET A 42 -8.59 -4.17 -12.44
C MET A 42 -7.40 -3.27 -12.73
N SER A 43 -7.52 -2.42 -13.77
CA SER A 43 -6.61 -1.29 -13.97
C SER A 43 -6.94 -0.14 -13.01
N GLN A 44 -6.00 0.79 -12.79
CA GLN A 44 -6.28 2.01 -12.03
C GLN A 44 -7.38 2.86 -12.68
N GLN A 45 -7.44 2.87 -14.01
CA GLN A 45 -8.48 3.55 -14.77
C GLN A 45 -9.85 2.93 -14.47
N LYS A 46 -9.97 1.59 -14.58
CA LYS A 46 -11.22 0.88 -14.32
C LYS A 46 -11.71 1.07 -12.88
N LEU A 47 -10.80 1.07 -11.90
CA LEU A 47 -11.17 1.38 -10.52
C LEU A 47 -11.63 2.85 -10.40
N GLY A 48 -10.93 3.79 -11.05
CA GLY A 48 -11.32 5.21 -11.06
C GLY A 48 -12.72 5.40 -11.62
N GLU A 49 -13.02 4.82 -12.78
CA GLU A 49 -14.35 4.87 -13.41
C GLU A 49 -15.44 4.34 -12.49
N ALA A 50 -15.19 3.22 -11.79
CA ALA A 50 -16.15 2.60 -10.89
C ALA A 50 -16.50 3.44 -9.65
N ILE A 51 -15.62 4.37 -9.24
CA ILE A 51 -15.81 5.24 -8.07
C ILE A 51 -15.84 6.75 -8.43
N GLY A 52 -15.99 7.08 -9.72
CA GLY A 52 -16.08 8.47 -10.19
C GLY A 52 -14.79 9.28 -9.97
N LEU A 53 -13.61 8.67 -10.13
CA LEU A 53 -12.31 9.32 -9.99
C LEU A 53 -11.43 9.14 -11.23
N THR A 54 -10.46 10.04 -11.38
CA THR A 54 -9.41 9.88 -12.39
C THR A 54 -8.39 8.84 -11.98
N PHE A 55 -7.69 8.24 -12.95
CA PHE A 55 -6.62 7.28 -12.64
C PHE A 55 -5.48 7.91 -11.81
N GLN A 56 -5.19 9.21 -12.01
CA GLN A 56 -4.20 9.94 -11.20
C GLN A 56 -4.61 10.03 -9.73
N GLN A 57 -5.91 10.20 -9.45
CA GLN A 57 -6.41 10.21 -8.08
C GLN A 57 -6.30 8.83 -7.42
N VAL A 58 -6.65 7.77 -8.16
CA VAL A 58 -6.44 6.39 -7.70
C VAL A 58 -4.96 6.12 -7.43
N GLN A 59 -4.07 6.53 -8.33
CA GLN A 59 -2.62 6.39 -8.15
C GLN A 59 -2.13 7.11 -6.88
N LYS A 60 -2.63 8.32 -6.60
CA LYS A 60 -2.30 9.06 -5.38
C LYS A 60 -2.78 8.33 -4.12
N TYR A 61 -3.97 7.71 -4.14
CA TYR A 61 -4.45 6.88 -3.03
C TYR A 61 -3.57 5.65 -2.85
N GLU A 62 -3.25 4.92 -3.91
CA GLU A 62 -2.42 3.72 -3.83
C GLU A 62 -0.97 3.99 -3.36
N ARG A 63 -0.48 5.22 -3.56
CA ARG A 63 0.82 5.67 -3.05
C ARG A 63 0.75 6.27 -1.64
N GLY A 64 -0.43 6.44 -1.07
CA GLY A 64 -0.63 7.09 0.22
C GLY A 64 -0.32 8.60 0.20
N THR A 65 -0.13 9.20 -0.97
CA THR A 65 0.14 10.65 -1.08
C THR A 65 -1.12 11.50 -0.87
N ASN A 66 -2.30 10.90 -1.06
CA ASN A 66 -3.58 11.46 -0.69
C ASN A 66 -4.26 10.55 0.34
N ARG A 67 -4.81 11.15 1.39
CA ARG A 67 -5.62 10.44 2.37
C ARG A 67 -6.95 10.04 1.77
N VAL A 68 -7.35 8.79 2.01
CA VAL A 68 -8.68 8.28 1.65
C VAL A 68 -9.66 8.67 2.76
N GLY A 69 -10.65 9.51 2.43
CA GLY A 69 -11.72 9.84 3.38
C GLY A 69 -12.69 8.66 3.58
N SER A 70 -13.43 8.64 4.69
CA SER A 70 -14.31 7.53 5.09
C SER A 70 -15.34 7.17 4.02
N SER A 71 -16.01 8.14 3.42
CA SER A 71 -16.98 7.88 2.33
C SER A 71 -16.32 7.20 1.13
N ARG A 72 -15.13 7.66 0.75
CA ARG A 72 -14.37 7.09 -0.37
C ARG A 72 -13.85 5.69 -0.04
N MET A 73 -13.48 5.47 1.21
CA MET A 73 -13.07 4.14 1.70
C MET A 73 -14.23 3.14 1.63
N PHE A 74 -15.43 3.57 1.96
CA PHE A 74 -16.64 2.75 1.83
C PHE A 74 -16.95 2.39 0.37
N GLU A 75 -16.85 3.34 -0.56
CA GLU A 75 -17.03 3.08 -2.00
C GLU A 75 -15.97 2.10 -2.53
N LEU A 76 -14.69 2.29 -2.14
CA LEU A 76 -13.60 1.37 -2.49
C LEU A 76 -13.86 -0.03 -1.96
N ALA A 77 -14.33 -0.17 -0.71
CA ALA A 77 -14.66 -1.46 -0.10
C ALA A 77 -15.73 -2.20 -0.92
N ARG A 78 -16.78 -1.50 -1.35
CA ARG A 78 -17.84 -2.07 -2.20
C ARG A 78 -17.33 -2.52 -3.57
N VAL A 79 -16.58 -1.66 -4.25
CA VAL A 79 -16.08 -1.97 -5.61
C VAL A 79 -15.03 -3.06 -5.61
N LEU A 80 -14.20 -3.11 -4.56
CA LEU A 80 -13.16 -4.11 -4.39
C LEU A 80 -13.65 -5.41 -3.72
N ASP A 81 -14.94 -5.46 -3.33
CA ASP A 81 -15.56 -6.60 -2.67
C ASP A 81 -14.77 -7.07 -1.45
N VAL A 82 -14.59 -6.15 -0.49
CA VAL A 82 -13.93 -6.40 0.80
C VAL A 82 -14.61 -5.57 1.89
N PRO A 83 -14.58 -6.00 3.16
CA PRO A 83 -15.00 -5.15 4.28
C PRO A 83 -14.03 -3.97 4.45
N VAL A 84 -14.49 -2.87 5.05
CA VAL A 84 -13.65 -1.69 5.31
C VAL A 84 -12.45 -2.05 6.20
N SER A 85 -12.60 -2.98 7.14
CA SER A 85 -11.53 -3.48 8.02
C SER A 85 -10.33 -4.02 7.23
N TYR A 86 -10.55 -4.60 6.05
CA TYR A 86 -9.52 -5.12 5.16
C TYR A 86 -8.36 -4.13 4.93
N PHE A 87 -8.67 -2.85 4.80
CA PHE A 87 -7.63 -1.84 4.53
C PHE A 87 -6.70 -1.58 5.71
N PHE A 88 -7.05 -2.05 6.91
CA PHE A 88 -6.28 -1.89 8.14
C PHE A 88 -5.71 -3.22 8.67
N GLU A 89 -6.11 -4.34 8.08
CA GLU A 89 -5.57 -5.65 8.42
C GLU A 89 -4.07 -5.72 8.15
N GLU A 90 -3.35 -6.52 8.94
CA GLU A 90 -1.89 -6.68 8.86
C GLU A 90 -1.10 -5.37 9.06
N MET A 91 -1.74 -4.34 9.60
CA MET A 91 -1.03 -3.11 9.96
C MET A 91 -0.19 -3.37 11.22
N GLY A 92 1.14 -3.38 11.07
CA GLY A 92 2.06 -3.52 12.18
C GLY A 92 1.86 -2.43 13.23
N SER A 93 2.07 -2.78 14.51
CA SER A 93 1.95 -1.84 15.63
C SER A 93 2.86 -0.61 15.49
N ASP A 94 4.01 -0.77 14.85
CA ASP A 94 4.96 0.29 14.52
C ASP A 94 4.40 1.28 13.49
N VAL A 95 3.70 0.80 12.46
CA VAL A 95 3.03 1.65 11.46
C VAL A 95 1.92 2.46 12.10
N ALA A 96 1.11 1.84 12.96
CA ALA A 96 0.05 2.49 13.70
C ALA A 96 0.60 3.55 14.68
N ALA A 97 1.71 3.26 15.37
CA ALA A 97 2.38 4.19 16.27
C ALA A 97 2.95 5.40 15.54
N ARG A 98 3.70 5.17 14.44
CA ARG A 98 4.25 6.25 13.59
C ARG A 98 3.16 7.10 12.96
N GLY A 99 2.04 6.48 12.55
CA GLY A 99 0.90 7.20 12.02
C GLY A 99 0.27 8.15 13.03
N ARG A 100 0.18 7.77 14.32
CA ARG A 100 -0.27 8.65 15.41
C ARG A 100 0.70 9.80 15.65
N GLN A 101 2.00 9.52 15.73
CA GLN A 101 3.04 10.56 15.89
C GLN A 101 2.97 11.58 14.76
N HIS A 102 2.79 11.12 13.55
CA HIS A 102 2.65 11.95 12.36
C HIS A 102 1.39 12.85 12.41
N ALA A 103 0.29 12.34 12.97
CA ALA A 103 -0.96 13.08 13.08
C ALA A 103 -0.90 14.17 14.16
N PHE A 104 -0.16 13.94 15.24
CA PHE A 104 -0.06 14.85 16.39
C PHE A 104 1.17 15.77 16.37
N GLY A 105 2.01 15.70 15.31
CA GLY A 105 3.19 16.57 15.18
C GLY A 105 4.30 16.33 16.21
N ILE A 106 4.24 15.22 16.95
CA ILE A 106 5.28 14.82 17.90
C ILE A 106 6.42 14.23 17.09
N ALA A 107 7.47 15.02 16.86
CA ALA A 107 8.69 14.56 16.25
C ALA A 107 9.45 13.66 17.24
N ALA A 108 9.20 12.37 17.19
CA ALA A 108 10.15 11.40 17.68
C ALA A 108 10.96 10.94 16.47
N GLU A 109 12.23 11.29 16.42
CA GLU A 109 13.21 10.67 15.55
C GLU A 109 13.35 9.19 15.95
N ALA A 110 12.48 8.36 15.40
CA ALA A 110 12.72 6.93 15.42
C ALA A 110 13.65 6.60 14.24
N PRO A 111 14.70 5.78 14.46
CA PRO A 111 15.59 5.36 13.38
C PRO A 111 14.72 4.77 12.27
N VAL A 112 14.89 5.29 11.06
CA VAL A 112 14.33 4.71 9.85
C VAL A 112 15.10 3.41 9.64
N THR A 113 14.66 2.32 10.30
CA THR A 113 15.03 1.01 9.80
C THR A 113 14.38 0.93 8.44
N SER A 114 15.19 1.04 7.42
CA SER A 114 14.83 0.78 6.04
C SER A 114 14.39 -0.69 5.95
N GLY A 115 13.16 -0.95 6.37
CA GLY A 115 12.47 -2.16 6.00
C GLY A 115 12.42 -2.14 4.48
N GLY A 116 13.10 -3.09 3.84
CA GLY A 116 13.09 -3.24 2.40
C GLY A 116 11.64 -3.11 1.90
N ALA A 117 11.46 -2.46 0.75
CA ALA A 117 10.14 -2.25 0.16
C ALA A 117 9.36 -3.56 0.25
N ASP A 118 8.17 -3.52 0.88
CA ASP A 118 7.32 -4.69 1.08
C ASP A 118 7.26 -5.50 -0.22
N PRO A 119 7.71 -6.77 -0.24
CA PRO A 119 7.71 -7.59 -1.44
C PRO A 119 6.33 -7.66 -2.10
N MET A 120 5.24 -7.50 -1.32
CA MET A 120 3.87 -7.49 -1.82
C MET A 120 3.53 -6.23 -2.63
N THR A 121 4.35 -5.19 -2.59
CA THR A 121 4.19 -3.99 -3.43
C THR A 121 4.81 -4.15 -4.81
N LYS A 122 5.66 -5.16 -5.02
CA LYS A 122 6.31 -5.42 -6.31
C LYS A 122 5.30 -5.94 -7.32
N ARG A 123 5.38 -5.44 -8.55
CA ARG A 123 4.51 -5.89 -9.64
C ARG A 123 4.62 -7.38 -9.89
N GLU A 124 5.83 -7.92 -9.90
CA GLU A 124 6.12 -9.34 -10.08
C GLU A 124 5.41 -10.22 -9.04
N THR A 125 5.47 -9.84 -7.75
CA THR A 125 4.78 -10.56 -6.67
C THR A 125 3.27 -10.57 -6.88
N LEU A 126 2.69 -9.42 -7.24
CA LEU A 126 1.25 -9.32 -7.49
C LEU A 126 0.80 -10.14 -8.71
N GLU A 127 1.61 -10.18 -9.76
CA GLU A 127 1.36 -10.99 -10.95
C GLU A 127 1.45 -12.50 -10.63
N LEU A 128 2.45 -12.91 -9.82
CA LEU A 128 2.60 -14.28 -9.35
C LEU A 128 1.39 -14.73 -8.51
N VAL A 129 0.99 -13.93 -7.52
CA VAL A 129 -0.17 -14.23 -6.67
C VAL A 129 -1.44 -14.33 -7.52
N ARG A 130 -1.64 -13.43 -8.47
CA ARG A 130 -2.78 -13.47 -9.39
C ARG A 130 -2.78 -14.74 -10.25
N ALA A 131 -1.63 -15.15 -10.79
CA ALA A 131 -1.50 -16.38 -11.57
C ALA A 131 -1.78 -17.62 -10.70
N TYR A 132 -1.26 -17.65 -9.48
CA TYR A 132 -1.48 -18.72 -8.53
C TYR A 132 -2.96 -18.95 -8.23
N TYR A 133 -3.74 -17.88 -7.98
CA TYR A 133 -5.17 -18.01 -7.69
C TYR A 133 -6.04 -18.28 -8.92
N LYS A 134 -5.53 -18.13 -10.14
CA LYS A 134 -6.21 -18.58 -11.37
C LYS A 134 -6.21 -20.09 -11.53
N ILE A 135 -5.31 -20.81 -10.85
CA ILE A 135 -5.27 -22.26 -10.85
C ILE A 135 -6.45 -22.77 -10.02
N THR A 136 -7.45 -23.33 -10.66
CA THR A 136 -8.67 -23.83 -9.99
C THR A 136 -8.42 -25.14 -9.22
N ASP A 137 -7.51 -26.00 -9.72
CA ASP A 137 -7.17 -27.28 -9.10
C ASP A 137 -6.30 -27.07 -7.84
N ALA A 138 -6.86 -27.43 -6.68
CA ALA A 138 -6.19 -27.33 -5.39
C ALA A 138 -4.92 -28.20 -5.29
N LYS A 139 -4.87 -29.36 -5.96
CA LYS A 139 -3.69 -30.25 -5.97
C LYS A 139 -2.54 -29.61 -6.72
N VAL A 140 -2.85 -29.01 -7.88
CA VAL A 140 -1.85 -28.28 -8.68
C VAL A 140 -1.32 -27.06 -7.92
N ARG A 141 -2.18 -26.28 -7.27
CA ARG A 141 -1.75 -25.15 -6.42
C ARG A 141 -0.82 -25.59 -5.30
N LYS A 142 -1.16 -26.69 -4.61
CA LYS A 142 -0.31 -27.24 -3.53
C LYS A 142 1.07 -27.64 -4.05
N ARG A 143 1.14 -28.34 -5.17
CA ARG A 143 2.43 -28.73 -5.78
C ARG A 143 3.27 -27.53 -6.18
N LEU A 144 2.67 -26.50 -6.79
CA LEU A 144 3.36 -25.26 -7.15
C LEU A 144 3.91 -24.55 -5.90
N PHE A 145 3.12 -24.49 -4.83
CA PHE A 145 3.56 -23.92 -3.55
C PHE A 145 4.76 -24.65 -2.95
N GLU A 146 4.72 -25.99 -2.90
CA GLU A 146 5.83 -26.80 -2.39
C GLU A 146 7.09 -26.65 -3.26
N MET A 147 6.93 -26.59 -4.59
CA MET A 147 8.05 -26.36 -5.49
C MET A 147 8.69 -24.98 -5.25
N THR A 148 7.88 -23.92 -5.08
CA THR A 148 8.38 -22.58 -4.79
C THR A 148 9.15 -22.56 -3.46
N LYS A 149 8.67 -23.25 -2.43
CA LYS A 149 9.37 -23.37 -1.14
C LYS A 149 10.71 -24.10 -1.30
N ALA A 150 10.74 -25.21 -2.05
CA ALA A 150 11.97 -25.96 -2.28
C ALA A 150 13.03 -25.14 -3.03
N LEU A 151 12.62 -24.39 -4.06
CA LEU A 151 13.52 -23.51 -4.80
C LEU A 151 14.08 -22.39 -3.90
N ALA A 152 13.24 -21.79 -3.07
CA ALA A 152 13.68 -20.76 -2.13
C ALA A 152 14.70 -21.32 -1.10
N ALA A 153 14.46 -22.52 -0.57
CA ALA A 153 15.39 -23.17 0.34
C ALA A 153 16.73 -23.51 -0.34
N ALA A 154 16.71 -24.01 -1.58
CA ALA A 154 17.92 -24.30 -2.35
C ALA A 154 18.73 -23.01 -2.63
N ALA A 155 18.06 -21.91 -2.98
CA ALA A 155 18.71 -20.62 -3.24
C ALA A 155 19.37 -20.03 -1.99
N THR A 156 18.82 -20.25 -0.79
CA THR A 156 19.41 -19.77 0.47
C THR A 156 20.56 -20.66 0.94
N GLY A 157 20.55 -21.98 0.65
CA GLY A 157 21.62 -22.92 0.98
C GLY A 157 22.93 -22.62 0.24
N THR A 158 22.86 -22.23 -1.03
CA THR A 158 24.06 -21.90 -1.85
C THR A 158 24.72 -20.56 -1.49
N ALA A 159 24.00 -19.67 -0.81
CA ALA A 159 24.56 -18.38 -0.37
C ALA A 159 25.45 -18.51 0.88
N GLY A 160 25.26 -19.54 1.69
CA GLY A 160 26.07 -19.82 2.89
C GLY A 160 27.47 -20.35 2.57
N GLU A 161 27.60 -21.16 1.53
CA GLU A 161 28.89 -21.80 1.17
C GLU A 161 29.89 -20.87 0.49
N ARG A 162 29.42 -19.77 -0.14
CA ARG A 162 30.31 -18.78 -0.79
C ARG A 162 30.99 -17.81 0.17
N LYS A 163 30.60 -17.75 1.44
CA LYS A 163 31.19 -16.85 2.45
C LYS A 163 32.29 -17.49 3.31
N GLN A 164 32.62 -18.78 3.06
CA GLN A 164 33.66 -19.52 3.80
C GLN A 164 34.86 -19.94 2.93
N ARG A 165 35.04 -19.32 1.75
CA ARG A 165 36.27 -19.47 0.97
C ARG A 165 36.96 -18.15 0.74
#